data_01eb8af5260ecfa7f493f8b36e2d5e97
#
_entry.id   01eb8af5260ecfa7f493f8b36e2d5e97
#
_cell.length_a   1.000
_cell.length_b   1.000
_cell.length_c   1.000
_cell.angle_alpha   90.00
_cell.angle_beta   90.00
_cell.angle_gamma   90.00
#
_symmetry.space_group_name_H-M   'P 1'
#
loop_
_entity.id
_entity.type
_entity.pdbx_description
1 polymer ?
#
loop_
_entity_poly.entity_id
_entity_poly.type
_entity_poly.pdbx_seq_one_letter_code
_entity_poly.pdbx_strand_id
1 'polypeptide(L)'
;MVLVRLLGSIGAGGVLYLTPLVFHRAFSASAVTEGLALAALAGTLGRFASGALLDRGCPSSRPVLLAVASASLGDLQLLLAGSVPAYALGQLLLGLAMGLYWPAIELAVSLTAAPGDSPRGYALARTADAAGIAAGALLGALLAALGMIRGIYAVDLLCLAGMAAVLWRRPLPQAAGSATGASPQPAQRLGSWLKPLLPILLVSVVATAVPALMQSALPLDLVRGGLARAPMAEGSGALLVGAQLLLLLLLQWPVGRWLADRPVQRGLRLSLQAFVLGAVLLALSALSRAASVPLVLLAQLPLALGLAAFLPTATEAVVELSPMASRGLAMALFSQCFALSALVAPLLAGRLLDAHDHGVGVWGLLALACLLALPLVDAIERHQRRSLLAVLSGAERAEPGAAAGPEILYRVGPPQAGSDRS
;
A
#
# COMPACT_ATOMS: atom_id res chain seq x y z
N MET A 1 7.50 20.34 -5.00
CA MET A 1 7.13 19.12 -4.32
C MET A 1 6.42 18.11 -5.23
N VAL A 2 5.30 18.45 -5.89
CA VAL A 2 4.57 17.56 -6.82
C VAL A 2 5.47 16.94 -7.89
N LEU A 3 6.36 17.74 -8.50
CA LEU A 3 7.32 17.25 -9.48
C LEU A 3 8.31 16.23 -8.90
N VAL A 4 8.79 16.43 -7.68
CA VAL A 4 9.68 15.48 -6.98
C VAL A 4 8.96 14.13 -6.78
N ARG A 5 7.69 14.16 -6.36
CA ARG A 5 6.88 12.94 -6.21
C ARG A 5 6.62 12.25 -7.55
N LEU A 6 6.24 13.02 -8.56
CA LEU A 6 5.99 12.48 -9.91
C LEU A 6 7.23 11.77 -10.47
N LEU A 7 8.40 12.44 -10.44
CA LEU A 7 9.65 11.84 -10.90
C LEU A 7 10.02 10.58 -10.12
N GLY A 8 10.00 10.64 -8.77
CA GLY A 8 10.30 9.47 -7.95
C GLY A 8 9.31 8.32 -8.20
N SER A 9 8.05 8.62 -8.46
CA SER A 9 7.02 7.60 -8.73
C SER A 9 7.12 7.02 -10.14
N ILE A 10 7.56 7.78 -11.15
CA ILE A 10 7.82 7.24 -12.50
C ILE A 10 8.94 6.21 -12.43
N GLY A 11 10.07 6.55 -11.83
CA GLY A 11 11.20 5.63 -11.69
C GLY A 11 10.80 4.38 -10.89
N ALA A 12 10.29 4.58 -9.68
CA ALA A 12 9.88 3.50 -8.79
C ALA A 12 8.79 2.59 -9.40
N GLY A 13 7.88 3.12 -10.24
CA GLY A 13 6.81 2.34 -10.86
C GLY A 13 7.33 1.21 -11.77
N GLY A 14 8.39 1.46 -12.54
CA GLY A 14 9.06 0.41 -13.30
C GLY A 14 9.79 -0.57 -12.39
N VAL A 15 10.60 -0.08 -11.47
CA VAL A 15 11.48 -0.89 -10.61
C VAL A 15 10.67 -1.78 -9.67
N LEU A 16 9.67 -1.24 -8.95
CA LEU A 16 8.89 -1.99 -7.96
C LEU A 16 8.12 -3.17 -8.55
N TYR A 17 7.57 -3.00 -9.76
CA TYR A 17 6.67 -4.01 -10.33
C TYR A 17 7.36 -4.95 -11.32
N LEU A 18 8.47 -4.52 -11.93
CA LEU A 18 9.08 -5.29 -13.02
C LEU A 18 10.42 -5.90 -12.67
N THR A 19 11.03 -5.55 -11.53
CA THR A 19 12.27 -6.21 -11.06
C THR A 19 12.13 -7.75 -11.01
N PRO A 20 11.02 -8.36 -10.57
CA PRO A 20 10.88 -9.82 -10.65
C PRO A 20 11.02 -10.36 -12.08
N LEU A 21 10.52 -9.63 -13.09
CA LEU A 21 10.65 -10.01 -14.49
C LEU A 21 12.09 -9.87 -15.02
N VAL A 22 12.89 -8.95 -14.46
CA VAL A 22 14.30 -8.81 -14.85
C VAL A 22 15.12 -10.05 -14.47
N PHE A 23 14.83 -10.64 -13.30
CA PHE A 23 15.66 -11.70 -12.71
C PHE A 23 15.04 -13.10 -12.78
N HIS A 24 13.81 -13.27 -13.30
CA HIS A 24 13.10 -14.56 -13.31
C HIS A 24 13.82 -15.68 -14.07
N ARG A 25 14.67 -15.32 -15.07
CA ARG A 25 15.47 -16.29 -15.83
C ARG A 25 16.79 -16.64 -15.16
N ALA A 26 17.32 -15.72 -14.33
CA ALA A 26 18.62 -15.88 -13.71
C ALA A 26 18.54 -16.53 -12.34
N PHE A 27 17.45 -16.34 -11.60
CA PHE A 27 17.29 -16.76 -10.23
C PHE A 27 15.97 -17.49 -10.02
N SER A 28 15.90 -18.33 -8.96
CA SER A 28 14.67 -18.98 -8.51
C SER A 28 13.65 -17.93 -8.01
N ALA A 29 12.37 -18.29 -7.96
CA ALA A 29 11.37 -17.39 -7.43
C ALA A 29 11.62 -17.06 -5.95
N SER A 30 12.08 -18.03 -5.16
CA SER A 30 12.47 -17.80 -3.76
C SER A 30 13.58 -16.75 -3.68
N ALA A 31 14.65 -16.87 -4.46
CA ALA A 31 15.75 -15.90 -4.42
C ALA A 31 15.29 -14.48 -4.81
N VAL A 32 14.43 -14.38 -5.82
CA VAL A 32 13.84 -13.08 -6.23
C VAL A 32 12.98 -12.50 -5.11
N THR A 33 12.10 -13.31 -4.54
CA THR A 33 11.16 -12.84 -3.50
C THR A 33 11.85 -12.62 -2.14
N GLU A 34 12.91 -13.34 -1.83
CA GLU A 34 13.77 -13.09 -0.67
C GLU A 34 14.46 -11.72 -0.76
N GLY A 35 14.95 -11.33 -1.94
CA GLY A 35 15.48 -9.98 -2.15
C GLY A 35 14.43 -8.89 -1.91
N LEU A 36 13.20 -9.07 -2.40
CA LEU A 36 12.10 -8.14 -2.14
C LEU A 36 11.73 -8.07 -0.64
N ALA A 37 11.77 -9.21 0.06
CA ALA A 37 11.55 -9.25 1.50
C ALA A 37 12.66 -8.52 2.27
N LEU A 38 13.93 -8.67 1.84
CA LEU A 38 15.06 -7.90 2.38
C LEU A 38 14.88 -6.39 2.14
N ALA A 39 14.37 -5.99 0.97
CA ALA A 39 14.03 -4.59 0.70
C ALA A 39 12.97 -4.05 1.68
N ALA A 40 11.93 -4.83 1.99
CA ALA A 40 10.92 -4.45 2.96
C ALA A 40 11.50 -4.25 4.38
N LEU A 41 12.42 -5.14 4.78
CA LEU A 41 13.14 -5.03 6.05
C LEU A 41 14.02 -3.78 6.10
N ALA A 42 14.85 -3.57 5.07
CA ALA A 42 15.70 -2.38 4.95
C ALA A 42 14.84 -1.09 4.92
N GLY A 43 13.69 -1.13 4.25
CA GLY A 43 12.72 -0.03 4.23
C GLY A 43 12.17 0.33 5.60
N THR A 44 11.93 -0.66 6.45
CA THR A 44 11.53 -0.44 7.85
C THR A 44 12.63 0.30 8.63
N LEU A 45 13.88 -0.15 8.52
CA LEU A 45 15.02 0.53 9.14
C LEU A 45 15.20 1.96 8.61
N GLY A 46 15.05 2.15 7.30
CA GLY A 46 15.11 3.46 6.65
C GLY A 46 14.05 4.44 7.17
N ARG A 47 12.83 3.97 7.44
CA ARG A 47 11.75 4.81 8.02
C ARG A 47 12.12 5.32 9.41
N PHE A 48 12.66 4.46 10.28
CA PHE A 48 13.13 4.88 11.61
C PHE A 48 14.30 5.85 11.50
N ALA A 49 15.25 5.63 10.59
CA ALA A 49 16.36 6.54 10.36
C ALA A 49 15.86 7.91 9.86
N SER A 50 14.93 7.92 8.90
CA SER A 50 14.30 9.16 8.40
C SER A 50 13.58 9.92 9.51
N GLY A 51 12.75 9.22 10.30
CA GLY A 51 12.07 9.82 11.45
C GLY A 51 13.06 10.46 12.43
N ALA A 52 14.10 9.72 12.82
CA ALA A 52 15.13 10.23 13.74
C ALA A 52 15.91 11.45 13.20
N LEU A 53 16.12 11.53 11.87
CA LEU A 53 16.73 12.72 11.24
C LEU A 53 15.78 13.91 11.30
N LEU A 54 14.49 13.71 11.01
CA LEU A 54 13.47 14.74 11.04
C LEU A 54 13.25 15.28 12.47
N ASP A 55 13.20 14.39 13.46
CA ASP A 55 13.05 14.75 14.90
C ASP A 55 14.23 15.56 15.41
N ARG A 56 15.44 15.36 14.84
CA ARG A 56 16.62 16.19 15.11
C ARG A 56 16.62 17.54 14.39
N GLY A 57 15.51 17.90 13.73
CA GLY A 57 15.37 19.16 13.01
C GLY A 57 16.07 19.20 11.65
N CYS A 58 16.46 18.05 11.07
CA CYS A 58 17.00 18.04 9.71
C CYS A 58 15.93 18.45 8.70
N PRO A 59 16.27 19.30 7.71
CA PRO A 59 15.35 19.63 6.62
C PRO A 59 14.95 18.36 5.85
N SER A 60 13.67 18.26 5.45
CA SER A 60 13.12 17.10 4.75
C SER A 60 13.88 16.75 3.46
N SER A 61 14.59 17.71 2.87
CA SER A 61 15.46 17.47 1.69
C SER A 61 16.59 16.48 1.98
N ARG A 62 17.16 16.47 3.19
CA ARG A 62 18.31 15.59 3.53
C ARG A 62 17.97 14.11 3.47
N PRO A 63 16.93 13.59 4.20
CA PRO A 63 16.54 12.20 4.05
C PRO A 63 16.16 11.83 2.61
N VAL A 64 15.52 12.74 1.86
CA VAL A 64 15.18 12.50 0.45
C VAL A 64 16.44 12.42 -0.43
N LEU A 65 17.44 13.27 -0.24
CA LEU A 65 18.72 13.17 -0.98
C LEU A 65 19.51 11.92 -0.62
N LEU A 66 19.49 11.49 0.65
CA LEU A 66 20.05 10.19 1.07
C LEU A 66 19.30 9.03 0.42
N ALA A 67 17.98 9.14 0.28
CA ALA A 67 17.18 8.15 -0.46
C ALA A 67 17.58 8.11 -1.94
N VAL A 68 17.74 9.26 -2.59
CA VAL A 68 18.21 9.35 -3.98
C VAL A 68 19.57 8.67 -4.13
N ALA A 69 20.53 8.97 -3.26
CA ALA A 69 21.86 8.35 -3.33
C ALA A 69 21.80 6.82 -3.13
N SER A 70 21.02 6.35 -2.13
CA SER A 70 20.84 4.93 -1.87
C SER A 70 20.14 4.23 -3.04
N ALA A 71 19.06 4.82 -3.60
CA ALA A 71 18.35 4.27 -4.76
C ALA A 71 19.27 4.20 -5.98
N SER A 72 20.03 5.28 -6.28
CA SER A 72 20.97 5.30 -7.43
C SER A 72 22.03 4.21 -7.31
N LEU A 73 22.57 3.97 -6.11
CA LEU A 73 23.51 2.87 -5.88
C LEU A 73 22.82 1.52 -6.04
N GLY A 74 21.58 1.39 -5.56
CA GLY A 74 20.76 0.19 -5.71
C GLY A 74 20.48 -0.14 -7.18
N ASP A 75 20.07 0.84 -7.97
CA ASP A 75 19.80 0.68 -9.40
C ASP A 75 21.06 0.31 -10.20
N LEU A 76 22.18 0.98 -9.93
CA LEU A 76 23.47 0.61 -10.54
C LEU A 76 23.87 -0.82 -10.19
N GLN A 77 23.65 -1.21 -8.93
CA GLN A 77 23.94 -2.57 -8.48
C GLN A 77 23.03 -3.60 -9.19
N LEU A 78 21.71 -3.31 -9.34
CA LEU A 78 20.77 -4.20 -10.00
C LEU A 78 20.97 -4.26 -11.52
N LEU A 79 21.36 -3.15 -12.14
CA LEU A 79 21.69 -3.09 -13.55
C LEU A 79 22.82 -4.06 -13.89
N LEU A 80 23.82 -4.17 -13.00
CA LEU A 80 25.02 -5.00 -13.15
C LEU A 80 24.91 -6.38 -12.48
N ALA A 81 23.82 -6.64 -11.71
CA ALA A 81 23.70 -7.86 -10.92
C ALA A 81 23.67 -9.12 -11.79
N GLY A 82 24.65 -10.01 -11.56
CA GLY A 82 24.75 -11.34 -12.14
C GLY A 82 24.73 -12.45 -11.10
N SER A 83 24.62 -12.14 -9.80
CA SER A 83 24.58 -13.11 -8.70
C SER A 83 23.51 -12.74 -7.66
N VAL A 84 23.05 -13.74 -6.92
CA VAL A 84 22.04 -13.54 -5.86
C VAL A 84 22.51 -12.55 -4.78
N PRO A 85 23.76 -12.59 -4.27
CA PRO A 85 24.22 -11.59 -3.31
C PRO A 85 24.24 -10.16 -3.87
N ALA A 86 24.62 -9.99 -5.15
CA ALA A 86 24.60 -8.67 -5.82
C ALA A 86 23.18 -8.16 -5.97
N TYR A 87 22.23 -9.02 -6.33
CA TYR A 87 20.80 -8.71 -6.37
C TYR A 87 20.26 -8.31 -4.98
N ALA A 88 20.57 -9.11 -3.94
CA ALA A 88 20.15 -8.85 -2.57
C ALA A 88 20.66 -7.49 -2.06
N LEU A 89 21.93 -7.14 -2.35
CA LEU A 89 22.49 -5.84 -2.00
C LEU A 89 21.73 -4.68 -2.69
N GLY A 90 21.45 -4.83 -3.98
CA GLY A 90 20.65 -3.84 -4.71
C GLY A 90 19.25 -3.65 -4.09
N GLN A 91 18.59 -4.75 -3.74
CA GLN A 91 17.28 -4.71 -3.07
C GLN A 91 17.34 -4.07 -1.68
N LEU A 92 18.37 -4.34 -0.88
CA LEU A 92 18.59 -3.69 0.41
C LEU A 92 18.75 -2.17 0.25
N LEU A 93 19.51 -1.72 -0.75
CA LEU A 93 19.71 -0.29 -1.02
C LEU A 93 18.43 0.40 -1.49
N LEU A 94 17.64 -0.24 -2.36
CA LEU A 94 16.33 0.28 -2.79
C LEU A 94 15.34 0.31 -1.62
N GLY A 95 15.31 -0.74 -0.81
CA GLY A 95 14.47 -0.76 0.38
C GLY A 95 14.80 0.37 1.35
N LEU A 96 16.10 0.56 1.65
CA LEU A 96 16.57 1.65 2.49
C LEU A 96 16.15 3.02 1.92
N ALA A 97 16.30 3.21 0.61
CA ALA A 97 15.88 4.41 -0.08
C ALA A 97 14.39 4.70 0.11
N MET A 98 13.54 3.70 -0.11
CA MET A 98 12.08 3.81 0.11
C MET A 98 11.76 4.20 1.55
N GLY A 99 12.46 3.61 2.52
CA GLY A 99 12.29 3.94 3.92
C GLY A 99 12.67 5.38 4.26
N LEU A 100 13.79 5.86 3.73
CA LEU A 100 14.25 7.23 3.93
C LEU A 100 13.33 8.27 3.25
N TYR A 101 12.78 7.94 2.10
CA TYR A 101 11.98 8.83 1.28
C TYR A 101 10.62 9.15 1.90
N TRP A 102 9.84 8.12 2.26
CA TRP A 102 8.42 8.28 2.57
C TRP A 102 8.13 9.22 3.74
N PRO A 103 8.73 9.09 4.95
CA PRO A 103 8.42 10.00 6.05
C PRO A 103 8.75 11.45 5.73
N ALA A 104 9.88 11.67 5.05
CA ALA A 104 10.35 13.03 4.74
C ALA A 104 9.47 13.72 3.70
N ILE A 105 9.02 13.01 2.67
CA ILE A 105 8.18 13.58 1.61
C ILE A 105 6.75 13.80 2.09
N GLU A 106 6.21 12.91 2.94
CA GLU A 106 4.89 13.09 3.54
C GLU A 106 4.87 14.32 4.48
N LEU A 107 5.89 14.48 5.31
CA LEU A 107 6.04 15.68 6.14
C LEU A 107 6.13 16.95 5.27
N ALA A 108 6.89 16.92 4.17
CA ALA A 108 7.01 18.06 3.26
C ALA A 108 5.66 18.45 2.63
N VAL A 109 4.71 17.52 2.44
CA VAL A 109 3.34 17.87 1.97
C VAL A 109 2.66 18.79 2.96
N SER A 110 2.61 18.39 4.24
CA SER A 110 1.94 19.18 5.28
C SER A 110 2.56 20.56 5.47
N LEU A 111 3.89 20.67 5.30
CA LEU A 111 4.64 21.92 5.45
C LEU A 111 4.51 22.87 4.25
N THR A 112 4.17 22.35 3.07
CA THR A 112 4.02 23.16 1.83
C THR A 112 2.58 23.55 1.55
N ALA A 113 1.59 22.90 2.17
CA ALA A 113 0.19 23.26 2.06
C ALA A 113 -0.11 24.53 2.84
N ALA A 114 -1.00 25.39 2.30
CA ALA A 114 -1.51 26.54 3.06
C ALA A 114 -2.26 26.07 4.31
N PRO A 115 -2.33 26.87 5.38
CA PRO A 115 -3.13 26.54 6.56
C PRO A 115 -4.58 26.21 6.18
N GLY A 116 -5.06 25.01 6.51
CA GLY A 116 -6.39 24.51 6.15
C GLY A 116 -6.50 23.81 4.78
N ASP A 117 -5.48 23.86 3.92
CA ASP A 117 -5.50 23.28 2.56
C ASP A 117 -4.70 21.95 2.45
N SER A 118 -4.25 21.39 3.58
CA SER A 118 -3.51 20.13 3.64
C SER A 118 -4.22 18.97 2.91
N PRO A 119 -5.56 18.77 3.01
CA PRO A 119 -6.23 17.68 2.30
C PRO A 119 -6.06 17.76 0.77
N ARG A 120 -6.12 18.96 0.18
CA ARG A 120 -5.88 19.15 -1.27
C ARG A 120 -4.42 18.88 -1.64
N GLY A 121 -3.48 19.31 -0.79
CA GLY A 121 -2.06 19.02 -0.95
C GLY A 121 -1.79 17.51 -1.00
N TYR A 122 -2.36 16.75 -0.08
CA TYR A 122 -2.26 15.29 -0.06
C TYR A 122 -2.94 14.65 -1.27
N ALA A 123 -4.14 15.11 -1.66
CA ALA A 123 -4.83 14.59 -2.84
C ALA A 123 -3.99 14.76 -4.11
N LEU A 124 -3.42 15.96 -4.32
CA LEU A 124 -2.54 16.24 -5.45
C LEU A 124 -1.26 15.39 -5.42
N ALA A 125 -0.67 15.21 -4.24
CA ALA A 125 0.50 14.36 -4.04
C ALA A 125 0.21 12.90 -4.38
N ARG A 126 -0.91 12.35 -3.91
CA ARG A 126 -1.34 10.98 -4.22
C ARG A 126 -1.68 10.77 -5.69
N THR A 127 -2.28 11.78 -6.34
CA THR A 127 -2.52 11.75 -7.79
C THR A 127 -1.20 11.70 -8.58
N ALA A 128 -0.21 12.50 -8.17
CA ALA A 128 1.11 12.48 -8.79
C ALA A 128 1.82 11.13 -8.62
N ASP A 129 1.72 10.51 -7.42
CA ASP A 129 2.26 9.18 -7.18
C ASP A 129 1.59 8.14 -8.08
N ALA A 130 0.26 8.08 -8.08
CA ALA A 130 -0.49 7.09 -8.86
C ALA A 130 -0.23 7.24 -10.37
N ALA A 131 -0.22 8.47 -10.89
CA ALA A 131 0.08 8.76 -12.29
C ALA A 131 1.54 8.40 -12.62
N GLY A 132 2.49 8.72 -11.74
CA GLY A 132 3.90 8.37 -11.91
C GLY A 132 4.13 6.87 -11.93
N ILE A 133 3.59 6.14 -10.96
CA ILE A 133 3.70 4.68 -10.88
C ILE A 133 3.12 4.01 -12.14
N ALA A 134 1.93 4.42 -12.58
CA ALA A 134 1.31 3.89 -13.79
C ALA A 134 2.17 4.18 -15.04
N ALA A 135 2.67 5.42 -15.19
CA ALA A 135 3.55 5.80 -16.30
C ALA A 135 4.86 5.00 -16.29
N GLY A 136 5.49 4.83 -15.13
CA GLY A 136 6.72 4.04 -14.97
C GLY A 136 6.53 2.56 -15.31
N ALA A 137 5.43 1.95 -14.84
CA ALA A 137 5.09 0.57 -15.17
C ALA A 137 4.81 0.37 -16.67
N LEU A 138 4.10 1.31 -17.32
CA LEU A 138 3.85 1.27 -18.77
C LEU A 138 5.12 1.47 -19.58
N LEU A 139 6.00 2.39 -19.17
CA LEU A 139 7.32 2.58 -19.80
C LEU A 139 8.17 1.32 -19.65
N GLY A 140 8.15 0.70 -18.47
CA GLY A 140 8.82 -0.58 -18.25
C GLY A 140 8.24 -1.71 -19.10
N ALA A 141 6.91 -1.74 -19.30
CA ALA A 141 6.27 -2.70 -20.23
C ALA A 141 6.76 -2.50 -21.67
N LEU A 142 6.90 -1.26 -22.12
CA LEU A 142 7.46 -0.94 -23.44
C LEU A 142 8.90 -1.44 -23.54
N LEU A 143 9.74 -1.16 -22.55
CA LEU A 143 11.12 -1.64 -22.51
C LEU A 143 11.20 -3.17 -22.51
N ALA A 144 10.30 -3.85 -21.80
CA ALA A 144 10.21 -5.32 -21.82
C ALA A 144 9.82 -5.84 -23.22
N ALA A 145 8.86 -5.20 -23.89
CA ALA A 145 8.46 -5.56 -25.25
C ALA A 145 9.60 -5.37 -26.29
N LEU A 146 10.49 -4.41 -26.04
CA LEU A 146 11.69 -4.17 -26.85
C LEU A 146 12.88 -5.08 -26.47
N GLY A 147 12.72 -6.00 -25.51
CA GLY A 147 13.80 -6.84 -24.99
C GLY A 147 14.81 -6.12 -24.09
N MET A 148 14.51 -4.89 -23.69
CA MET A 148 15.39 -4.01 -22.90
C MET A 148 14.90 -3.83 -21.46
N ILE A 149 14.32 -4.86 -20.84
CA ILE A 149 13.66 -4.77 -19.54
C ILE A 149 14.58 -4.20 -18.43
N ARG A 150 15.88 -4.47 -18.45
CA ARG A 150 16.86 -3.84 -17.52
C ARG A 150 16.94 -2.33 -17.62
N GLY A 151 16.45 -1.75 -18.72
CA GLY A 151 16.38 -0.29 -18.92
C GLY A 151 15.52 0.44 -17.88
N ILE A 152 14.67 -0.29 -17.11
CA ILE A 152 13.89 0.30 -16.01
C ILE A 152 14.81 0.97 -14.97
N TYR A 153 15.97 0.40 -14.67
CA TYR A 153 16.94 0.99 -13.74
C TYR A 153 17.57 2.26 -14.31
N ALA A 154 17.81 2.32 -15.62
CA ALA A 154 18.31 3.54 -16.26
C ALA A 154 17.25 4.65 -16.23
N VAL A 155 15.98 4.32 -16.43
CA VAL A 155 14.85 5.27 -16.30
C VAL A 155 14.76 5.79 -14.87
N ASP A 156 14.86 4.92 -13.86
CA ASP A 156 14.83 5.36 -12.45
C ASP A 156 16.04 6.27 -12.15
N LEU A 157 17.24 5.91 -12.56
CA LEU A 157 18.43 6.76 -12.41
C LEU A 157 18.24 8.17 -13.02
N LEU A 158 17.61 8.27 -14.19
CA LEU A 158 17.30 9.56 -14.81
C LEU A 158 16.27 10.35 -13.98
N CYS A 159 15.24 9.68 -13.47
CA CYS A 159 14.23 10.28 -12.60
C CYS A 159 14.86 10.75 -11.27
N LEU A 160 15.74 9.95 -10.67
CA LEU A 160 16.46 10.27 -9.44
C LEU A 160 17.40 11.46 -9.64
N ALA A 161 18.12 11.53 -10.78
CA ALA A 161 18.94 12.68 -11.13
C ALA A 161 18.09 13.94 -11.30
N GLY A 162 16.94 13.84 -11.96
CA GLY A 162 15.97 14.94 -12.08
C GLY A 162 15.46 15.40 -10.73
N MET A 163 15.13 14.44 -9.85
CA MET A 163 14.68 14.72 -8.48
C MET A 163 15.77 15.43 -7.66
N ALA A 164 17.02 14.97 -7.73
CA ALA A 164 18.16 15.63 -7.09
C ALA A 164 18.35 17.06 -7.58
N ALA A 165 18.28 17.29 -8.91
CA ALA A 165 18.41 18.60 -9.51
C ALA A 165 17.30 19.58 -9.05
N VAL A 166 16.06 19.08 -8.93
CA VAL A 166 14.93 19.88 -8.41
C VAL A 166 15.16 20.24 -6.95
N LEU A 167 15.57 19.27 -6.11
CA LEU A 167 15.82 19.48 -4.69
C LEU A 167 17.01 20.40 -4.42
N TRP A 168 18.01 20.38 -5.28
CA TRP A 168 19.13 21.31 -5.18
C TRP A 168 18.69 22.76 -5.44
N ARG A 169 17.86 22.97 -6.47
CA ARG A 169 17.37 24.31 -6.82
C ARG A 169 16.26 24.80 -5.87
N ARG A 170 15.43 23.89 -5.37
CA ARG A 170 14.27 24.19 -4.52
C ARG A 170 14.20 23.17 -3.39
N PRO A 171 14.95 23.38 -2.30
CA PRO A 171 14.93 22.46 -1.16
C PRO A 171 13.54 22.42 -0.53
N LEU A 172 13.19 21.26 0.05
CA LEU A 172 11.95 21.08 0.78
C LEU A 172 12.00 21.86 2.10
N PRO A 173 10.86 22.34 2.60
CA PRO A 173 10.80 23.10 3.85
C PRO A 173 11.29 22.27 5.03
N GLN A 174 11.87 22.99 5.99
CA GLN A 174 12.24 22.44 7.30
C GLN A 174 11.06 22.64 8.24
N ALA A 175 10.69 21.60 8.99
CA ALA A 175 9.81 21.79 10.12
C ALA A 175 10.49 22.80 11.07
N ALA A 176 9.84 23.93 11.34
CA ALA A 176 10.27 24.80 12.43
C ALA A 176 10.32 23.91 13.67
N GLY A 177 11.50 23.77 14.29
CA GLY A 177 11.74 22.81 15.35
C GLY A 177 10.56 22.78 16.31
N SER A 178 9.90 21.65 16.36
CA SER A 178 8.77 21.45 17.25
C SER A 178 9.26 21.46 18.68
N ALA A 179 9.42 22.66 19.23
CA ALA A 179 9.20 22.87 20.64
C ALA A 179 7.72 22.61 20.91
N THR A 180 7.28 21.39 20.70
CA THR A 180 5.93 20.99 21.06
C THR A 180 5.89 20.79 22.56
N GLY A 181 5.47 21.83 23.23
CA GLY A 181 4.75 21.72 24.48
C GLY A 181 3.39 21.02 24.28
N ALA A 182 3.36 19.91 23.61
CA ALA A 182 2.28 18.95 23.74
C ALA A 182 2.48 18.27 25.08
N SER A 183 1.76 18.77 26.10
CA SER A 183 1.65 18.10 27.37
C SER A 183 1.41 16.62 27.15
N PRO A 184 2.20 15.70 27.74
CA PRO A 184 1.94 14.28 27.62
C PRO A 184 0.55 14.03 28.18
N GLN A 185 -0.45 13.83 27.33
CA GLN A 185 -1.72 13.32 27.80
C GLN A 185 -1.46 11.96 28.45
N PRO A 186 -2.08 11.68 29.61
CA PRO A 186 -1.82 10.44 30.34
C PRO A 186 -2.04 9.26 29.38
N ALA A 187 -0.97 8.49 29.15
CA ALA A 187 -0.98 7.35 28.28
C ALA A 187 -2.04 6.38 28.77
N GLN A 188 -3.14 6.26 28.04
CA GLN A 188 -4.13 5.22 28.29
C GLN A 188 -3.43 3.86 28.23
N ARG A 189 -3.76 2.95 29.15
CA ARG A 189 -3.14 1.63 29.21
C ARG A 189 -3.23 0.97 27.84
N LEU A 190 -2.10 0.68 27.23
CA LEU A 190 -1.98 0.13 25.86
C LEU A 190 -2.95 -1.04 25.60
N GLY A 191 -3.14 -1.92 26.61
CA GLY A 191 -4.01 -3.10 26.48
C GLY A 191 -5.51 -2.80 26.37
N SER A 192 -5.99 -1.63 26.78
CA SER A 192 -7.43 -1.35 26.77
C SER A 192 -7.98 -1.05 25.36
N TRP A 193 -7.22 -0.34 24.54
CA TRP A 193 -7.63 0.03 23.18
C TRP A 193 -6.99 -0.82 22.07
N LEU A 194 -5.90 -1.56 22.36
CA LEU A 194 -5.26 -2.43 21.39
C LEU A 194 -6.12 -3.66 21.05
N LYS A 195 -6.84 -4.23 22.05
CA LYS A 195 -7.72 -5.38 21.81
C LYS A 195 -8.80 -5.12 20.75
N PRO A 196 -9.59 -4.01 20.80
CA PRO A 196 -10.53 -3.67 19.74
C PRO A 196 -9.89 -3.35 18.39
N LEU A 197 -8.63 -2.91 18.37
CA LEU A 197 -7.90 -2.61 17.14
C LEU A 197 -7.33 -3.87 16.46
N LEU A 198 -7.09 -4.96 17.20
CA LEU A 198 -6.45 -6.17 16.68
C LEU A 198 -7.17 -6.78 15.46
N PRO A 199 -8.52 -6.89 15.40
CA PRO A 199 -9.19 -7.42 14.22
C PRO A 199 -8.91 -6.62 12.95
N ILE A 200 -8.92 -5.28 13.00
CA ILE A 200 -8.61 -4.47 11.82
C ILE A 200 -7.14 -4.56 11.42
N LEU A 201 -6.20 -4.70 12.37
CA LEU A 201 -4.79 -4.92 12.05
C LEU A 201 -4.58 -6.26 11.35
N LEU A 202 -5.24 -7.34 11.81
CA LEU A 202 -5.16 -8.66 11.15
C LEU A 202 -5.79 -8.64 9.76
N VAL A 203 -6.96 -8.02 9.58
CA VAL A 203 -7.55 -7.78 8.25
C VAL A 203 -6.59 -7.01 7.37
N SER A 204 -5.90 -6.01 7.93
CA SER A 204 -4.96 -5.18 7.18
C SER A 204 -3.71 -5.94 6.73
N VAL A 205 -3.18 -6.85 7.55
CA VAL A 205 -2.07 -7.73 7.14
C VAL A 205 -2.47 -8.58 5.94
N VAL A 206 -3.67 -9.20 5.98
CA VAL A 206 -4.16 -10.02 4.87
C VAL A 206 -4.40 -9.18 3.62
N ALA A 207 -5.09 -8.05 3.75
CA ALA A 207 -5.42 -7.20 2.62
C ALA A 207 -4.18 -6.55 1.97
N THR A 208 -3.18 -6.15 2.75
CA THR A 208 -1.93 -5.57 2.24
C THR A 208 -0.98 -6.62 1.65
N ALA A 209 -1.21 -7.91 1.89
CA ALA A 209 -0.53 -8.98 1.17
C ALA A 209 -0.89 -8.98 -0.34
N VAL A 210 -2.08 -8.49 -0.72
CA VAL A 210 -2.49 -8.41 -2.13
C VAL A 210 -1.54 -7.54 -2.96
N PRO A 211 -1.33 -6.24 -2.68
CA PRO A 211 -0.38 -5.43 -3.43
C PRO A 211 1.05 -5.97 -3.34
N ALA A 212 1.46 -6.58 -2.23
CA ALA A 212 2.77 -7.21 -2.12
C ALA A 212 2.93 -8.39 -3.09
N LEU A 213 1.90 -9.24 -3.23
CA LEU A 213 1.89 -10.35 -4.19
C LEU A 213 1.74 -9.88 -5.65
N MET A 214 1.02 -8.77 -5.89
CA MET A 214 0.94 -8.16 -7.23
C MET A 214 2.30 -7.68 -7.71
N GLN A 215 3.14 -7.20 -6.81
CA GLN A 215 4.50 -6.72 -7.12
C GLN A 215 5.53 -7.85 -7.22
N SER A 216 5.33 -8.98 -6.53
CA SER A 216 6.31 -10.05 -6.42
C SER A 216 5.91 -11.33 -7.14
N ALA A 217 4.78 -11.92 -6.76
CA ALA A 217 4.37 -13.25 -7.21
C ALA A 217 3.67 -13.22 -8.58
N LEU A 218 2.81 -12.22 -8.84
CA LEU A 218 2.06 -12.17 -10.09
C LEU A 218 2.96 -12.13 -11.33
N PRO A 219 3.97 -11.27 -11.44
CA PRO A 219 4.87 -11.27 -12.58
C PRO A 219 5.57 -12.61 -12.79
N LEU A 220 6.02 -13.24 -11.69
CA LEU A 220 6.71 -14.54 -11.73
C LEU A 220 5.77 -15.69 -12.15
N ASP A 221 4.54 -15.71 -11.62
CA ASP A 221 3.52 -16.72 -11.98
C ASP A 221 3.12 -16.62 -13.47
N LEU A 222 2.99 -15.41 -13.98
CA LEU A 222 2.61 -15.19 -15.40
C LEU A 222 3.68 -15.68 -16.36
N VAL A 223 4.95 -15.41 -16.11
CA VAL A 223 6.05 -15.82 -17.00
C VAL A 223 6.43 -17.29 -16.87
N ARG A 224 6.17 -17.92 -15.72
CA ARG A 224 6.34 -19.37 -15.55
C ARG A 224 5.22 -20.17 -16.21
N GLY A 225 4.01 -19.62 -16.23
CA GLY A 225 2.81 -20.33 -16.69
C GLY A 225 2.05 -20.98 -15.54
N GLY A 226 1.18 -21.93 -15.88
CA GLY A 226 0.38 -22.68 -14.92
C GLY A 226 0.35 -24.16 -15.28
N LEU A 227 -0.47 -24.96 -14.59
CA LEU A 227 -0.66 -26.38 -14.89
C LEU A 227 -1.13 -26.59 -16.35
N ALA A 228 -2.00 -25.73 -16.85
CA ALA A 228 -2.48 -25.77 -18.24
C ALA A 228 -2.22 -24.44 -18.99
N ARG A 229 -1.97 -23.34 -18.28
CA ARG A 229 -1.66 -22.04 -18.87
C ARG A 229 -0.25 -22.02 -19.44
N ALA A 230 -0.12 -21.61 -20.72
CA ALA A 230 1.19 -21.36 -21.31
C ALA A 230 1.89 -20.17 -20.63
N PRO A 231 3.24 -20.16 -20.53
CA PRO A 231 4.01 -19.01 -20.09
C PRO A 231 3.67 -17.76 -20.90
N MET A 232 3.49 -16.63 -20.22
CA MET A 232 3.25 -15.35 -20.88
C MET A 232 4.57 -14.64 -21.18
N ALA A 233 4.62 -13.90 -22.30
CA ALA A 233 5.78 -13.07 -22.59
C ALA A 233 5.96 -11.96 -21.53
N GLU A 234 7.22 -11.60 -21.22
CA GLU A 234 7.56 -10.58 -20.22
C GLU A 234 6.84 -9.26 -20.49
N GLY A 235 6.78 -8.81 -21.76
CA GLY A 235 6.09 -7.58 -22.15
C GLY A 235 4.59 -7.63 -21.85
N SER A 236 3.94 -8.79 -22.07
CA SER A 236 2.51 -8.98 -21.75
C SER A 236 2.25 -8.95 -20.25
N GLY A 237 3.12 -9.61 -19.46
CA GLY A 237 3.05 -9.56 -18.00
C GLY A 237 3.24 -8.14 -17.44
N ALA A 238 4.22 -7.42 -17.97
CA ALA A 238 4.48 -6.03 -17.59
C ALA A 238 3.31 -5.10 -17.97
N LEU A 239 2.74 -5.27 -19.16
CA LEU A 239 1.56 -4.50 -19.60
C LEU A 239 0.35 -4.76 -18.70
N LEU A 240 0.14 -6.00 -18.27
CA LEU A 240 -0.95 -6.35 -17.35
C LEU A 240 -0.81 -5.63 -16.01
N VAL A 241 0.41 -5.55 -15.46
CA VAL A 241 0.69 -4.80 -14.23
C VAL A 241 0.39 -3.31 -14.42
N GLY A 242 0.83 -2.71 -15.52
CA GLY A 242 0.52 -1.32 -15.85
C GLY A 242 -0.99 -1.07 -16.01
N ALA A 243 -1.70 -1.98 -16.68
CA ALA A 243 -3.15 -1.92 -16.85
C ALA A 243 -3.90 -2.03 -15.51
N GLN A 244 -3.43 -2.88 -14.59
CA GLN A 244 -3.99 -2.99 -13.25
C GLN A 244 -3.85 -1.70 -12.45
N LEU A 245 -2.68 -1.06 -12.50
CA LEU A 245 -2.44 0.22 -11.82
C LEU A 245 -3.31 1.34 -12.39
N LEU A 246 -3.49 1.36 -13.70
CA LEU A 246 -4.40 2.30 -14.36
C LEU A 246 -5.86 2.04 -13.93
N LEU A 247 -6.28 0.79 -13.88
CA LEU A 247 -7.62 0.40 -13.43
C LEU A 247 -7.85 0.79 -11.97
N LEU A 248 -6.86 0.58 -11.09
CA LEU A 248 -6.92 1.04 -9.70
C LEU A 248 -7.10 2.56 -9.63
N LEU A 249 -6.33 3.33 -10.40
CA LEU A 249 -6.44 4.79 -10.44
C LEU A 249 -7.85 5.24 -10.88
N LEU A 250 -8.41 4.59 -11.89
CA LEU A 250 -9.77 4.89 -12.37
C LEU A 250 -10.86 4.55 -11.35
N LEU A 251 -10.69 3.45 -10.61
CA LEU A 251 -11.67 2.98 -9.62
C LEU A 251 -11.56 3.72 -8.28
N GLN A 252 -10.41 4.26 -7.94
CA GLN A 252 -10.16 4.82 -6.60
C GLN A 252 -11.13 5.95 -6.24
N TRP A 253 -11.39 6.86 -7.17
CA TRP A 253 -12.31 7.98 -6.93
C TRP A 253 -13.79 7.56 -6.82
N PRO A 254 -14.39 6.83 -7.80
CA PRO A 254 -15.79 6.44 -7.72
C PRO A 254 -16.08 5.51 -6.53
N VAL A 255 -15.18 4.57 -6.25
CA VAL A 255 -15.34 3.65 -5.11
C VAL A 255 -15.21 4.40 -3.78
N GLY A 256 -14.23 5.30 -3.66
CA GLY A 256 -14.06 6.13 -2.46
C GLY A 256 -15.31 6.99 -2.18
N ARG A 257 -15.85 7.66 -3.20
CA ARG A 257 -17.11 8.43 -3.06
C ARG A 257 -18.29 7.55 -2.64
N TRP A 258 -18.42 6.38 -3.27
CA TRP A 258 -19.52 5.46 -2.97
C TRP A 258 -19.44 4.90 -1.54
N LEU A 259 -18.23 4.75 -0.98
CA LEU A 259 -18.01 4.26 0.38
C LEU A 259 -18.09 5.36 1.45
N ALA A 260 -17.91 6.63 1.10
CA ALA A 260 -17.84 7.74 2.05
C ALA A 260 -19.07 7.84 2.99
N ASP A 261 -20.26 7.49 2.48
CA ASP A 261 -21.51 7.53 3.26
C ASP A 261 -21.90 6.15 3.82
N ARG A 262 -20.96 5.20 3.87
CA ARG A 262 -21.23 3.81 4.26
C ARG A 262 -20.37 3.38 5.44
N PRO A 263 -20.89 2.47 6.30
CA PRO A 263 -20.10 1.96 7.41
C PRO A 263 -18.84 1.25 6.90
N VAL A 264 -17.74 1.44 7.60
CA VAL A 264 -16.42 0.88 7.25
C VAL A 264 -16.44 -0.63 7.00
N GLN A 265 -17.30 -1.38 7.69
CA GLN A 265 -17.45 -2.82 7.52
C GLN A 265 -17.89 -3.21 6.10
N ARG A 266 -18.72 -2.40 5.44
CA ARG A 266 -19.13 -2.66 4.05
C ARG A 266 -17.95 -2.58 3.08
N GLY A 267 -17.11 -1.56 3.25
CA GLY A 267 -15.91 -1.41 2.43
C GLY A 267 -14.89 -2.52 2.68
N LEU A 268 -14.67 -2.92 3.94
CA LEU A 268 -13.79 -4.04 4.28
C LEU A 268 -14.31 -5.38 3.75
N ARG A 269 -15.62 -5.68 3.87
CA ARG A 269 -16.22 -6.88 3.29
C ARG A 269 -16.11 -6.90 1.77
N LEU A 270 -16.46 -5.79 1.10
CA LEU A 270 -16.31 -5.65 -0.35
C LEU A 270 -14.88 -5.90 -0.78
N SER A 271 -13.91 -5.33 -0.08
CA SER A 271 -12.49 -5.50 -0.36
C SER A 271 -12.07 -6.97 -0.27
N LEU A 272 -12.34 -7.64 0.86
CA LEU A 272 -11.98 -9.04 1.05
C LEU A 272 -12.66 -9.96 0.04
N GLN A 273 -13.96 -9.77 -0.23
CA GLN A 273 -14.71 -10.56 -1.22
C GLN A 273 -14.15 -10.36 -2.64
N ALA A 274 -13.81 -9.12 -2.99
CA ALA A 274 -13.19 -8.82 -4.26
C ALA A 274 -11.79 -9.46 -4.37
N PHE A 275 -11.01 -9.47 -3.30
CA PHE A 275 -9.72 -10.17 -3.27
C PHE A 275 -9.86 -11.69 -3.40
N VAL A 276 -10.85 -12.29 -2.73
CA VAL A 276 -11.18 -13.72 -2.91
C VAL A 276 -11.50 -14.02 -4.36
N LEU A 277 -12.39 -13.24 -4.98
CA LEU A 277 -12.77 -13.43 -6.37
C LEU A 277 -11.56 -13.30 -7.30
N GLY A 278 -10.75 -12.26 -7.14
CA GLY A 278 -9.55 -12.05 -7.95
C GLY A 278 -8.53 -13.17 -7.79
N ALA A 279 -8.27 -13.60 -6.56
CA ALA A 279 -7.35 -14.70 -6.28
C ALA A 279 -7.85 -16.04 -6.84
N VAL A 280 -9.14 -16.34 -6.72
CA VAL A 280 -9.76 -17.54 -7.32
C VAL A 280 -9.66 -17.51 -8.84
N LEU A 281 -9.92 -16.36 -9.49
CA LEU A 281 -9.77 -16.23 -10.95
C LEU A 281 -8.30 -16.44 -11.38
N LEU A 282 -7.32 -15.94 -10.64
CA LEU A 282 -5.90 -16.21 -10.91
C LEU A 282 -5.56 -17.69 -10.73
N ALA A 283 -6.05 -18.35 -9.68
CA ALA A 283 -5.85 -19.78 -9.49
C ALA A 283 -6.47 -20.59 -10.63
N LEU A 284 -7.71 -20.27 -11.04
CA LEU A 284 -8.41 -20.93 -12.15
C LEU A 284 -7.70 -20.68 -13.49
N SER A 285 -7.08 -19.50 -13.68
CA SER A 285 -6.32 -19.22 -14.91
C SER A 285 -5.16 -20.17 -15.10
N ALA A 286 -4.53 -20.64 -14.03
CA ALA A 286 -3.44 -21.61 -14.08
C ALA A 286 -3.91 -23.03 -14.46
N LEU A 287 -5.20 -23.34 -14.25
CA LEU A 287 -5.81 -24.65 -14.53
C LEU A 287 -6.42 -24.73 -15.92
N SER A 288 -6.61 -23.63 -16.65
CA SER A 288 -7.28 -23.58 -17.95
C SER A 288 -6.32 -23.16 -19.04
N ARG A 289 -6.34 -23.89 -20.17
CA ARG A 289 -5.58 -23.54 -21.38
C ARG A 289 -6.30 -22.49 -22.22
N ALA A 290 -7.57 -22.70 -22.48
CA ALA A 290 -8.37 -21.83 -23.37
C ALA A 290 -8.79 -20.52 -22.69
N ALA A 291 -9.19 -20.58 -21.41
CA ALA A 291 -9.67 -19.42 -20.66
C ALA A 291 -8.57 -18.71 -19.83
N SER A 292 -7.31 -19.14 -19.94
CA SER A 292 -6.23 -18.62 -19.08
C SER A 292 -6.07 -17.12 -19.16
N VAL A 293 -5.91 -16.55 -20.35
CA VAL A 293 -5.72 -15.10 -20.56
C VAL A 293 -6.97 -14.31 -20.17
N PRO A 294 -8.19 -14.67 -20.64
CA PRO A 294 -9.42 -14.03 -20.16
C PRO A 294 -9.57 -14.02 -18.64
N LEU A 295 -9.25 -15.12 -17.95
CA LEU A 295 -9.33 -15.19 -16.47
C LEU A 295 -8.31 -14.29 -15.79
N VAL A 296 -7.07 -14.23 -16.30
CA VAL A 296 -6.05 -13.30 -15.77
C VAL A 296 -6.51 -11.85 -15.94
N LEU A 297 -7.04 -11.48 -17.12
CA LEU A 297 -7.56 -10.14 -17.37
C LEU A 297 -8.76 -9.81 -16.47
N LEU A 298 -9.70 -10.76 -16.36
CA LEU A 298 -10.90 -10.60 -15.52
C LEU A 298 -10.52 -10.44 -14.03
N ALA A 299 -9.49 -11.12 -13.55
CA ALA A 299 -9.02 -11.05 -12.18
C ALA A 299 -8.55 -9.63 -11.79
N GLN A 300 -8.07 -8.83 -12.76
CA GLN A 300 -7.57 -7.48 -12.46
C GLN A 300 -8.67 -6.56 -11.93
N LEU A 301 -9.92 -6.74 -12.40
CA LEU A 301 -11.05 -5.89 -11.98
C LEU A 301 -11.37 -6.05 -10.48
N PRO A 302 -11.65 -7.26 -9.96
CA PRO A 302 -11.90 -7.42 -8.52
C PRO A 302 -10.68 -7.10 -7.66
N LEU A 303 -9.45 -7.36 -8.12
CA LEU A 303 -8.25 -6.99 -7.37
C LEU A 303 -8.10 -5.47 -7.25
N ALA A 304 -8.30 -4.72 -8.34
CA ALA A 304 -8.26 -3.26 -8.31
C ALA A 304 -9.42 -2.67 -7.48
N LEU A 305 -10.64 -3.24 -7.60
CA LEU A 305 -11.80 -2.86 -6.79
C LEU A 305 -11.53 -3.07 -5.29
N GLY A 306 -10.98 -4.22 -4.94
CA GLY A 306 -10.62 -4.54 -3.55
C GLY A 306 -9.61 -3.54 -2.97
N LEU A 307 -8.57 -3.18 -3.72
CA LEU A 307 -7.57 -2.19 -3.30
C LEU A 307 -8.17 -0.78 -3.17
N ALA A 308 -9.01 -0.37 -4.13
CA ALA A 308 -9.70 0.92 -4.10
C ALA A 308 -10.65 1.05 -2.91
N ALA A 309 -11.27 -0.05 -2.49
CA ALA A 309 -12.16 -0.09 -1.32
C ALA A 309 -11.38 -0.18 0.00
N PHE A 310 -10.28 -0.94 0.05
CA PHE A 310 -9.55 -1.24 1.28
C PHE A 310 -8.90 0.00 1.89
N LEU A 311 -8.09 0.73 1.12
CA LEU A 311 -7.22 1.78 1.67
C LEU A 311 -7.98 2.87 2.44
N PRO A 312 -9.05 3.49 1.88
CA PRO A 312 -9.80 4.51 2.62
C PRO A 312 -10.53 3.93 3.83
N THR A 313 -11.20 2.80 3.66
CA THR A 313 -11.99 2.17 4.74
C THR A 313 -11.15 1.66 5.89
N ALA A 314 -9.99 1.06 5.63
CA ALA A 314 -9.11 0.56 6.68
C ALA A 314 -8.51 1.71 7.50
N THR A 315 -8.10 2.80 6.83
CA THR A 315 -7.61 4.00 7.51
C THR A 315 -8.68 4.60 8.41
N GLU A 316 -9.90 4.75 7.91
CA GLU A 316 -11.05 5.25 8.68
C GLU A 316 -11.37 4.34 9.87
N ALA A 317 -11.42 3.02 9.67
CA ALA A 317 -11.66 2.05 10.75
C ALA A 317 -10.61 2.15 11.87
N VAL A 318 -9.33 2.33 11.53
CA VAL A 318 -8.25 2.52 12.52
C VAL A 318 -8.46 3.81 13.31
N VAL A 319 -8.85 4.90 12.65
CA VAL A 319 -9.14 6.18 13.32
C VAL A 319 -10.34 6.08 14.23
N GLU A 320 -11.43 5.41 13.80
CA GLU A 320 -12.65 5.24 14.59
C GLU A 320 -12.45 4.35 15.82
N LEU A 321 -11.64 3.28 15.70
CA LEU A 321 -11.38 2.33 16.78
C LEU A 321 -10.30 2.78 17.76
N SER A 322 -9.58 3.87 17.46
CA SER A 322 -8.48 4.36 18.29
C SER A 322 -8.87 5.61 19.08
N PRO A 323 -8.49 5.71 20.37
CA PRO A 323 -8.64 6.94 21.15
C PRO A 323 -7.87 8.10 20.51
N MET A 324 -8.39 9.33 20.60
CA MET A 324 -7.73 10.53 20.04
C MET A 324 -6.27 10.67 20.48
N ALA A 325 -5.99 10.43 21.76
CA ALA A 325 -4.64 10.48 22.33
C ALA A 325 -3.67 9.42 21.78
N SER A 326 -4.17 8.32 21.21
CA SER A 326 -3.35 7.18 20.73
C SER A 326 -3.45 6.95 19.21
N ARG A 327 -4.09 7.85 18.47
CA ARG A 327 -4.26 7.71 17.00
C ARG A 327 -2.94 7.61 16.25
N GLY A 328 -1.92 8.35 16.68
CA GLY A 328 -0.59 8.28 16.07
C GLY A 328 0.02 6.88 16.18
N LEU A 329 -0.05 6.26 17.36
CA LEU A 329 0.43 4.89 17.58
C LEU A 329 -0.42 3.86 16.81
N ALA A 330 -1.74 4.03 16.77
CA ALA A 330 -2.63 3.16 16.01
C ALA A 330 -2.32 3.20 14.50
N MET A 331 -2.08 4.39 13.93
CA MET A 331 -1.65 4.56 12.54
C MET A 331 -0.26 3.99 12.28
N ALA A 332 0.66 4.09 13.25
CA ALA A 332 1.96 3.45 13.16
C ALA A 332 1.83 1.91 13.11
N LEU A 333 1.01 1.31 13.97
CA LEU A 333 0.72 -0.12 13.94
C LEU A 333 0.06 -0.56 12.62
N PHE A 334 -0.88 0.23 12.11
CA PHE A 334 -1.48 -0.01 10.80
C PHE A 334 -0.43 0.03 9.68
N SER A 335 0.48 0.99 9.71
CA SER A 335 1.60 1.07 8.75
C SER A 335 2.52 -0.16 8.82
N GLN A 336 2.71 -0.76 10.01
CA GLN A 336 3.50 -1.99 10.15
C GLN A 336 2.84 -3.21 9.48
N CYS A 337 1.51 -3.21 9.29
CA CYS A 337 0.84 -4.27 8.54
C CYS A 337 1.35 -4.36 7.09
N PHE A 338 1.61 -3.22 6.45
CA PHE A 338 2.21 -3.19 5.10
C PHE A 338 3.64 -3.76 5.10
N ALA A 339 4.46 -3.38 6.07
CA ALA A 339 5.82 -3.89 6.18
C ALA A 339 5.86 -5.41 6.43
N LEU A 340 4.98 -5.90 7.31
CA LEU A 340 4.86 -7.32 7.60
C LEU A 340 4.41 -8.11 6.37
N SER A 341 3.41 -7.61 5.64
CA SER A 341 2.92 -8.26 4.42
C SER A 341 3.95 -8.22 3.30
N ALA A 342 4.66 -7.10 3.12
CA ALA A 342 5.74 -6.98 2.14
C ALA A 342 6.95 -7.87 2.46
N LEU A 343 7.12 -8.28 3.72
CA LEU A 343 8.11 -9.26 4.13
C LEU A 343 7.62 -10.70 3.94
N VAL A 344 6.44 -11.03 4.51
CA VAL A 344 5.97 -12.42 4.63
C VAL A 344 5.37 -12.95 3.33
N ALA A 345 4.53 -12.15 2.63
CA ALA A 345 3.81 -12.64 1.46
C ALA A 345 4.73 -13.02 0.29
N PRO A 346 5.76 -12.23 -0.08
CA PRO A 346 6.71 -12.65 -1.11
C PRO A 346 7.50 -13.91 -0.73
N LEU A 347 7.94 -14.04 0.53
CA LEU A 347 8.68 -15.23 0.99
C LEU A 347 7.87 -16.52 0.84
N LEU A 348 6.61 -16.48 1.25
CA LEU A 348 5.71 -17.62 1.10
C LEU A 348 5.44 -17.92 -0.38
N ALA A 349 5.17 -16.89 -1.17
CA ALA A 349 4.87 -17.03 -2.60
C ALA A 349 6.06 -17.60 -3.38
N GLY A 350 7.28 -17.12 -3.13
CA GLY A 350 8.48 -17.64 -3.80
C GLY A 350 8.69 -19.11 -3.56
N ARG A 351 8.56 -19.56 -2.30
CA ARG A 351 8.68 -20.97 -1.93
C ARG A 351 7.58 -21.83 -2.57
N LEU A 352 6.34 -21.35 -2.60
CA LEU A 352 5.23 -22.07 -3.24
C LEU A 352 5.42 -22.17 -4.75
N LEU A 353 5.90 -21.10 -5.39
CA LEU A 353 6.19 -21.09 -6.82
C LEU A 353 7.33 -22.04 -7.19
N ASP A 354 8.40 -22.11 -6.38
CA ASP A 354 9.51 -23.03 -6.63
C ASP A 354 9.15 -24.50 -6.30
N ALA A 355 8.24 -24.73 -5.36
CA ALA A 355 7.81 -26.08 -5.00
C ALA A 355 6.84 -26.70 -6.03
N HIS A 356 6.04 -25.89 -6.73
CA HIS A 356 4.94 -26.37 -7.57
C HIS A 356 5.05 -25.94 -9.03
N ASP A 357 5.96 -25.03 -9.38
CA ASP A 357 6.09 -24.39 -10.70
C ASP A 357 4.86 -23.66 -11.23
N HIS A 358 3.86 -23.40 -10.38
CA HIS A 358 2.63 -22.68 -10.74
C HIS A 358 2.03 -21.94 -9.54
N GLY A 359 1.25 -20.86 -9.82
CA GLY A 359 0.71 -19.97 -8.80
C GLY A 359 -0.56 -20.45 -8.09
N VAL A 360 -1.11 -21.65 -8.39
CA VAL A 360 -2.38 -22.12 -7.78
C VAL A 360 -2.33 -22.09 -6.26
N GLY A 361 -1.22 -22.57 -5.66
CA GLY A 361 -1.02 -22.57 -4.22
C GLY A 361 -0.96 -21.15 -3.62
N VAL A 362 -0.30 -20.23 -4.31
CA VAL A 362 -0.18 -18.81 -3.88
C VAL A 362 -1.55 -18.15 -3.84
N TRP A 363 -2.29 -18.24 -4.94
CA TRP A 363 -3.60 -17.61 -5.07
C TRP A 363 -4.65 -18.30 -4.23
N GLY A 364 -4.59 -19.63 -4.10
CA GLY A 364 -5.46 -20.40 -3.18
C GLY A 364 -5.25 -20.02 -1.71
N LEU A 365 -3.99 -19.86 -1.28
CA LEU A 365 -3.66 -19.43 0.07
C LEU A 365 -4.16 -17.98 0.33
N LEU A 366 -3.99 -17.08 -0.64
CA LEU A 366 -4.50 -15.71 -0.54
C LEU A 366 -6.04 -15.70 -0.42
N ALA A 367 -6.74 -16.45 -1.27
CA ALA A 367 -8.20 -16.56 -1.21
C ALA A 367 -8.66 -17.09 0.15
N LEU A 368 -8.01 -18.14 0.66
CA LEU A 368 -8.31 -18.71 1.96
C LEU A 368 -8.06 -17.70 3.09
N ALA A 369 -6.92 -16.99 3.06
CA ALA A 369 -6.62 -15.97 4.08
C ALA A 369 -7.66 -14.84 4.08
N CYS A 370 -8.09 -14.37 2.90
CA CYS A 370 -9.15 -13.37 2.78
C CYS A 370 -10.51 -13.90 3.30
N LEU A 371 -10.86 -15.15 3.03
CA LEU A 371 -12.08 -15.79 3.57
C LEU A 371 -12.03 -15.89 5.09
N LEU A 372 -10.89 -16.31 5.65
CA LEU A 372 -10.69 -16.40 7.09
C LEU A 372 -10.66 -15.04 7.79
N ALA A 373 -10.38 -13.96 7.05
CA ALA A 373 -10.42 -12.60 7.57
C ALA A 373 -11.85 -12.00 7.63
N LEU A 374 -12.83 -12.55 6.88
CA LEU A 374 -14.22 -12.04 6.89
C LEU A 374 -14.87 -12.04 8.28
N PRO A 375 -14.77 -13.08 9.11
CA PRO A 375 -15.31 -13.07 10.47
C PRO A 375 -14.71 -11.99 11.38
N LEU A 376 -13.48 -11.54 11.10
CA LEU A 376 -12.85 -10.44 11.85
C LEU A 376 -13.56 -9.11 11.59
N VAL A 377 -14.09 -8.90 10.37
CA VAL A 377 -14.92 -7.73 10.05
C VAL A 377 -16.21 -7.73 10.87
N ASP A 378 -16.81 -8.89 11.09
CA ASP A 378 -18.00 -9.03 11.96
C ASP A 378 -17.66 -8.76 13.43
N ALA A 379 -16.44 -9.07 13.86
CA ALA A 379 -15.98 -8.73 15.21
C ALA A 379 -15.84 -7.20 15.39
N ILE A 380 -15.36 -6.48 14.37
CA ILE A 380 -15.30 -5.01 14.36
C ILE A 380 -16.71 -4.43 14.50
N GLU A 381 -17.68 -4.92 13.70
CA GLU A 381 -19.07 -4.46 13.75
C GLU A 381 -19.69 -4.68 15.13
N ARG A 382 -19.51 -5.87 15.70
CA ARG A 382 -20.01 -6.19 17.06
C ARG A 382 -19.43 -5.27 18.12
N HIS A 383 -18.15 -4.93 18.01
CA HIS A 383 -17.50 -4.03 18.97
C HIS A 383 -18.08 -2.62 18.87
N GLN A 384 -18.22 -2.06 17.66
CA GLN A 384 -18.79 -0.72 17.45
C GLN A 384 -20.24 -0.65 17.91
N ARG A 385 -21.07 -1.65 17.63
CA ARG A 385 -22.46 -1.73 18.13
C ARG A 385 -22.53 -1.75 19.65
N ARG A 386 -21.66 -2.51 20.32
CA ARG A 386 -21.60 -2.54 21.79
C ARG A 386 -21.20 -1.19 22.39
N SER A 387 -20.21 -0.55 21.80
CA SER A 387 -19.78 0.80 22.22
C SER A 387 -20.88 1.83 22.06
N LEU A 388 -21.63 1.79 20.96
CA LEU A 388 -22.77 2.68 20.72
C LEU A 388 -23.89 2.45 21.73
N LEU A 389 -24.27 1.18 22.00
CA LEU A 389 -25.29 0.83 22.97
C LEU A 389 -24.89 1.25 24.39
N ALA A 390 -23.61 1.11 24.75
CA ALA A 390 -23.10 1.54 26.06
C ALA A 390 -23.20 3.08 26.25
N VAL A 391 -22.95 3.84 25.17
CA VAL A 391 -23.10 5.31 25.18
C VAL A 391 -24.58 5.68 25.32
N LEU A 392 -25.48 5.07 24.56
CA LEU A 392 -26.91 5.34 24.61
C LEU A 392 -27.52 4.97 25.99
N SER A 393 -27.16 3.81 26.55
CA SER A 393 -27.64 3.39 27.89
C SER A 393 -27.04 4.21 29.03
N GLY A 394 -25.85 4.78 28.85
CA GLY A 394 -25.22 5.74 29.78
C GLY A 394 -25.90 7.10 29.74
N ALA A 395 -26.31 7.56 28.53
CA ALA A 395 -27.05 8.80 28.36
C ALA A 395 -28.49 8.75 28.92
N GLU A 396 -29.15 7.60 28.87
CA GLU A 396 -30.47 7.39 29.49
C GLU A 396 -30.42 7.38 31.05
N ARG A 397 -29.27 7.07 31.63
CA ARG A 397 -29.05 7.09 33.11
C ARG A 397 -28.55 8.42 33.65
N ALA A 398 -28.12 9.34 32.78
CA ALA A 398 -27.79 10.72 33.16
C ALA A 398 -29.10 11.50 33.30
N GLU A 399 -29.39 11.98 34.52
CA GLU A 399 -30.60 12.76 34.85
C GLU A 399 -30.83 13.93 33.86
N PRO A 400 -32.10 14.33 33.59
CA PRO A 400 -32.43 15.42 32.68
C PRO A 400 -32.05 16.79 33.27
N GLY A 401 -30.78 17.12 33.28
CA GLY A 401 -30.25 18.38 33.83
C GLY A 401 -28.80 18.71 33.41
N ALA A 402 -28.04 17.76 32.89
CA ALA A 402 -26.70 18.00 32.41
C ALA A 402 -26.73 18.26 30.89
N ALA A 403 -26.61 19.54 30.50
CA ALA A 403 -26.53 19.94 29.11
C ALA A 403 -25.39 19.19 28.40
N ALA A 404 -25.74 18.23 27.54
CA ALA A 404 -24.82 17.57 26.64
C ALA A 404 -24.25 18.63 25.67
N GLY A 405 -22.93 18.80 25.67
CA GLY A 405 -22.25 19.72 24.76
C GLY A 405 -22.50 19.36 23.28
N PRO A 406 -22.41 20.33 22.36
CA PRO A 406 -22.88 20.24 20.98
C PRO A 406 -22.14 19.26 20.07
N GLU A 407 -21.13 18.54 20.55
CA GLU A 407 -20.33 17.64 19.71
C GLU A 407 -20.97 16.27 19.40
N ILE A 408 -22.01 15.85 20.14
CA ILE A 408 -22.62 14.50 19.97
C ILE A 408 -23.70 14.51 18.85
N LEU A 409 -24.25 15.65 18.51
CA LEU A 409 -25.38 15.78 17.55
C LEU A 409 -25.00 15.72 16.06
N TYR A 410 -23.73 15.81 15.71
CA TYR A 410 -23.30 15.78 14.29
C TYR A 410 -23.17 14.37 13.69
N ARG A 411 -23.35 13.28 14.45
CA ARG A 411 -23.15 11.89 13.97
C ARG A 411 -24.42 11.08 13.71
N VAL A 412 -25.59 11.63 14.00
CA VAL A 412 -26.87 10.96 13.68
C VAL A 412 -27.58 11.84 12.67
N GLY A 413 -27.42 11.53 11.39
CA GLY A 413 -28.24 12.14 10.35
C GLY A 413 -29.73 11.93 10.64
N PRO A 414 -30.62 12.90 10.35
CA PRO A 414 -32.03 12.77 10.62
C PRO A 414 -32.61 11.54 9.89
N PRO A 415 -33.56 10.80 10.50
CA PRO A 415 -34.28 9.74 9.82
C PRO A 415 -34.96 10.33 8.59
N GLN A 416 -34.70 9.76 7.42
CA GLN A 416 -35.38 10.11 6.19
C GLN A 416 -36.88 9.90 6.39
N ALA A 417 -37.59 11.00 6.57
CA ALA A 417 -39.06 11.03 6.49
C ALA A 417 -39.42 10.69 5.05
N GLY A 418 -40.12 9.58 4.86
CA GLY A 418 -40.70 9.20 3.57
C GLY A 418 -41.59 10.33 3.05
N SER A 419 -41.26 10.86 1.88
CA SER A 419 -42.18 11.63 1.08
C SER A 419 -42.92 10.73 0.11
N ASP A 420 -43.98 10.08 0.60
CA ASP A 420 -45.15 9.85 -0.23
C ASP A 420 -45.78 11.19 -0.52
N ARG A 421 -45.80 11.60 -1.78
CA ARG A 421 -46.88 12.39 -2.41
C ARG A 421 -46.68 12.50 -3.92
N SER A 422 -47.64 11.86 -4.62
CA SER A 422 -48.24 12.16 -5.92
C SER A 422 -47.34 12.50 -7.09
#